data_e4a1d6385d986f4552a18e6b0d80d571
#
_entry.id   e4a1d6385d986f4552a18e6b0d80d571
#
_cell.length_a   1.000
_cell.length_b   1.000
_cell.length_c   1.000
_cell.angle_alpha   90.00
_cell.angle_beta   90.00
_cell.angle_gamma   90.00
#
_symmetry.space_group_name_H-M   'P 1'
#
loop_
_entity.id
_entity.type
_entity.pdbx_description
1 polymer ?
#
loop_
_entity_poly.entity_id
_entity_poly.type
_entity_poly.pdbx_seq_one_letter_code
_entity_poly.pdbx_strand_id
1 'polypeptide(L)'
;LDIPGLTGQVANVVVARSGSSGQFRYTAGFRAYNAQPQLYGGEISLTGKSGALEYTVALSNGNQRFGADGDILITDGPGNLIETQATKFSGGFDNPELSTRFTYKFSDSVLANLNLKYGEDFFFEETPETATSLLRPRRDRLADARERGPEYEIGGDIEFPLGPGRMKLIGLERYERDEFESRVIDSFDDGSLPRGNRFTQTNRIGERIGRFEYGWRMFAADWQLAGEAAFNRLDRASGLFRLSPEGEF
;
A
#
# COMPACT_ATOMS: atom_id res chain seq x y z
N LEU A 1 16.53 -15.97 6.32
CA LEU A 1 15.10 -15.97 5.99
C LEU A 1 14.55 -14.60 6.37
N ASP A 2 14.41 -13.72 5.39
CA ASP A 2 13.70 -12.46 5.60
C ASP A 2 12.21 -12.74 5.37
N ILE A 3 11.43 -12.64 6.42
CA ILE A 3 9.97 -12.64 6.34
C ILE A 3 9.58 -11.16 6.29
N PRO A 4 9.05 -10.66 5.16
CA PRO A 4 8.64 -9.26 5.07
C PRO A 4 7.56 -8.95 6.12
N GLY A 5 7.77 -7.87 6.88
CA GLY A 5 6.79 -7.35 7.84
C GLY A 5 6.96 -7.75 9.30
N LEU A 6 7.94 -8.59 9.65
CA LEU A 6 8.23 -8.92 11.05
C LEU A 6 9.43 -8.11 11.58
N THR A 7 9.17 -7.13 12.41
CA THR A 7 10.18 -6.47 13.24
C THR A 7 10.24 -7.17 14.60
N GLY A 8 11.23 -8.04 14.80
CA GLY A 8 11.43 -8.79 16.06
C GLY A 8 12.30 -10.02 15.87
N GLN A 9 12.68 -10.69 16.98
CA GLN A 9 13.36 -11.96 16.90
C GLN A 9 12.43 -13.05 16.37
N VAL A 10 12.75 -13.61 15.20
CA VAL A 10 11.99 -14.70 14.58
C VAL A 10 12.65 -16.01 14.96
N ALA A 11 11.94 -16.87 15.71
CA ALA A 11 12.34 -18.25 15.92
C ALA A 11 11.88 -19.09 14.72
N ASN A 12 12.82 -19.62 13.93
CA ASN A 12 12.50 -20.57 12.87
C ASN A 12 12.32 -21.97 13.47
N VAL A 13 11.07 -22.39 13.65
CA VAL A 13 10.74 -23.74 14.08
C VAL A 13 10.58 -24.63 12.85
N VAL A 14 11.58 -25.43 12.54
CA VAL A 14 11.48 -26.45 11.48
C VAL A 14 10.67 -27.63 12.01
N VAL A 15 9.42 -27.75 11.59
CA VAL A 15 8.57 -28.88 11.89
C VAL A 15 8.95 -30.06 10.98
N ALA A 16 9.53 -31.12 11.55
CA ALA A 16 9.99 -32.31 10.80
C ALA A 16 8.85 -33.24 10.37
N ARG A 17 7.59 -32.97 10.71
CA ARG A 17 6.41 -33.79 10.38
C ARG A 17 5.37 -32.99 9.61
N SER A 18 4.55 -33.69 8.80
CA SER A 18 3.36 -33.07 8.19
C SER A 18 2.48 -32.50 9.30
N GLY A 19 2.13 -31.22 9.17
CA GLY A 19 1.33 -30.50 10.13
C GLY A 19 1.17 -29.04 9.70
N SER A 20 0.26 -28.35 10.36
CA SER A 20 0.06 -26.92 10.16
C SER A 20 0.08 -26.20 11.51
N SER A 21 0.53 -24.95 11.50
CA SER A 21 0.47 -24.02 12.62
C SER A 21 -0.12 -22.70 12.17
N GLY A 22 -0.89 -22.07 13.04
CA GLY A 22 -1.50 -20.77 12.76
C GLY A 22 -1.08 -19.73 13.80
N GLN A 23 -1.07 -18.47 13.38
CA GLN A 23 -0.89 -17.32 14.24
C GLN A 23 -2.04 -16.35 14.01
N PHE A 24 -2.43 -15.65 15.07
CA PHE A 24 -3.47 -14.62 15.02
C PHE A 24 -3.03 -13.43 15.86
N ARG A 25 -3.18 -12.24 15.29
CA ARG A 25 -2.97 -10.98 15.98
C ARG A 25 -4.12 -10.04 15.62
N TYR A 26 -4.78 -9.51 16.63
CA TYR A 26 -5.78 -8.44 16.47
C TYR A 26 -5.24 -7.15 17.07
N THR A 27 -5.45 -6.04 16.36
CA THR A 27 -5.01 -4.72 16.79
C THR A 27 -6.18 -3.75 16.71
N ALA A 28 -6.60 -3.22 17.86
CA ALA A 28 -7.54 -2.11 17.94
C ALA A 28 -6.81 -0.86 18.41
N GLY A 29 -7.12 0.28 17.84
CA GLY A 29 -6.54 1.56 18.19
C GLY A 29 -7.60 2.62 18.47
N PHE A 30 -7.37 3.42 19.50
CA PHE A 30 -8.23 4.53 19.86
C PHE A 30 -7.35 5.77 20.04
N ARG A 31 -7.77 6.88 19.42
CA ARG A 31 -7.14 8.19 19.63
C ARG A 31 -8.13 9.16 20.25
N ALA A 32 -7.64 10.05 21.09
CA ALA A 32 -8.49 10.93 21.88
C ALA A 32 -9.15 12.04 21.06
N TYR A 33 -8.58 12.46 19.93
CA TYR A 33 -9.01 13.65 19.19
C TYR A 33 -9.21 13.38 17.71
N ASN A 34 -10.39 13.75 17.20
CA ASN A 34 -10.73 13.88 15.77
C ASN A 34 -10.43 12.64 14.90
N ALA A 35 -10.10 11.51 15.49
CA ALA A 35 -9.82 10.28 14.76
C ALA A 35 -10.90 9.23 15.05
N GLN A 36 -11.36 8.55 14.01
CA GLN A 36 -12.26 7.40 14.17
C GLN A 36 -11.54 6.24 14.87
N PRO A 37 -12.26 5.35 15.59
CA PRO A 37 -11.67 4.14 16.13
C PRO A 37 -11.11 3.25 15.02
N GLN A 38 -9.95 2.66 15.27
CA GLN A 38 -9.31 1.68 14.43
C GLN A 38 -9.65 0.28 14.95
N LEU A 39 -10.58 -0.43 14.28
CA LEU A 39 -11.12 -1.69 14.78
C LEU A 39 -10.80 -2.91 13.88
N TYR A 40 -10.17 -2.71 12.72
CA TYR A 40 -9.99 -3.74 11.70
C TYR A 40 -8.52 -4.11 11.47
N GLY A 41 -7.62 -3.76 12.41
CA GLY A 41 -6.21 -4.10 12.34
C GLY A 41 -5.92 -5.53 12.78
N GLY A 42 -4.96 -6.15 12.15
CA GLY A 42 -4.48 -7.46 12.57
C GLY A 42 -3.97 -8.33 11.45
N GLU A 43 -3.69 -9.56 11.82
CA GLU A 43 -3.12 -10.56 10.92
C GLU A 43 -3.56 -11.95 11.37
N ILE A 44 -3.86 -12.79 10.40
CA ILE A 44 -4.00 -14.23 10.58
C ILE A 44 -3.11 -14.93 9.57
N SER A 45 -2.33 -15.91 10.01
CA SER A 45 -1.48 -16.70 9.12
C SER A 45 -1.55 -18.19 9.44
N LEU A 46 -1.42 -19.00 8.40
CA LEU A 46 -1.36 -20.44 8.45
C LEU A 46 -0.14 -20.91 7.67
N THR A 47 0.74 -21.64 8.33
CA THR A 47 1.90 -22.29 7.71
C THR A 47 1.79 -23.79 7.89
N GLY A 48 2.08 -24.55 6.85
CA GLY A 48 2.00 -25.99 6.93
C GLY A 48 2.84 -26.73 5.89
N LYS A 49 2.88 -28.05 6.09
CA LYS A 49 3.51 -29.00 5.18
C LYS A 49 2.61 -30.20 4.96
N SER A 50 2.36 -30.51 3.69
CA SER A 50 1.57 -31.66 3.25
C SER A 50 2.32 -32.39 2.13
N GLY A 51 2.95 -33.52 2.48
CA GLY A 51 3.81 -34.24 1.53
C GLY A 51 4.97 -33.38 1.02
N ALA A 52 5.01 -33.18 -0.28
CA ALA A 52 6.02 -32.37 -0.97
C ALA A 52 5.72 -30.86 -0.98
N LEU A 53 4.53 -30.44 -0.53
CA LEU A 53 4.08 -29.06 -0.51
C LEU A 53 4.33 -28.45 0.86
N GLU A 54 5.04 -27.33 0.89
CA GLU A 54 5.10 -26.40 2.01
C GLU A 54 4.33 -25.14 1.62
N TYR A 55 3.54 -24.58 2.54
CA TYR A 55 2.73 -23.43 2.27
C TYR A 55 2.65 -22.47 3.45
N THR A 56 2.51 -21.21 3.13
CA THR A 56 2.10 -20.13 4.04
C THR A 56 1.00 -19.33 3.37
N VAL A 57 -0.08 -19.08 4.10
CA VAL A 57 -1.17 -18.19 3.68
C VAL A 57 -1.38 -17.19 4.81
N ALA A 58 -1.41 -15.91 4.48
CA ALA A 58 -1.65 -14.85 5.46
C ALA A 58 -2.68 -13.85 4.92
N LEU A 59 -3.54 -13.39 5.82
CA LEU A 59 -4.43 -12.26 5.62
C LEU A 59 -4.11 -11.23 6.68
N SER A 60 -3.81 -10.02 6.26
CA SER A 60 -3.49 -8.90 7.14
C SER A 60 -4.27 -7.66 6.77
N ASN A 61 -4.45 -6.76 7.73
CA ASN A 61 -4.85 -5.38 7.48
C ASN A 61 -3.98 -4.46 8.32
N GLY A 62 -3.02 -3.79 7.66
CA GLY A 62 -2.29 -2.67 8.20
C GLY A 62 -3.19 -1.45 8.15
N ASN A 63 -3.50 -0.86 9.32
CA ASN A 63 -4.35 0.32 9.34
C ASN A 63 -3.86 1.35 10.35
N GLN A 64 -4.19 2.60 10.08
CA GLN A 64 -3.91 3.71 10.98
C GLN A 64 -5.04 4.74 10.88
N ARG A 65 -5.30 5.40 12.01
CA ARG A 65 -6.16 6.58 12.09
C ARG A 65 -5.36 7.70 12.71
N PHE A 66 -5.56 8.91 12.21
CA PHE A 66 -4.91 10.11 12.73
C PHE A 66 -5.91 11.27 12.76
N GLY A 67 -5.64 12.23 13.64
CA GLY A 67 -6.44 13.43 13.77
C GLY A 67 -5.74 14.43 14.66
N ALA A 68 -6.03 15.69 14.42
CA ALA A 68 -5.56 16.84 15.18
C ALA A 68 -6.57 17.99 15.06
N ASP A 69 -6.46 18.96 15.95
CA ASP A 69 -7.13 20.25 15.84
C ASP A 69 -6.18 21.35 16.29
N GLY A 70 -6.43 22.56 15.82
CA GLY A 70 -5.63 23.73 16.17
C GLY A 70 -6.07 24.98 15.45
N ASP A 71 -5.53 26.08 15.92
CA ASP A 71 -5.76 27.41 15.33
C ASP A 71 -4.51 27.88 14.62
N ILE A 72 -4.72 28.45 13.42
CA ILE A 72 -3.69 29.15 12.65
C ILE A 72 -3.98 30.66 12.79
N LEU A 73 -3.01 31.41 13.28
CA LEU A 73 -3.10 32.86 13.40
C LEU A 73 -2.30 33.52 12.28
N ILE A 74 -2.97 34.32 11.46
CA ILE A 74 -2.36 35.08 10.38
C ILE A 74 -2.25 36.53 10.80
N THR A 75 -1.02 37.06 10.80
CA THR A 75 -0.73 38.44 11.16
C THR A 75 -0.14 39.22 9.99
N ASP A 76 -0.28 40.56 10.02
CA ASP A 76 0.41 41.44 9.11
C ASP A 76 1.90 41.60 9.46
N GLY A 77 2.65 42.38 8.64
CA GLY A 77 4.06 42.64 8.88
C GLY A 77 4.38 43.28 10.26
N PRO A 78 3.56 44.20 10.77
CA PRO A 78 3.69 44.75 12.13
C PRO A 78 3.27 43.79 13.25
N GLY A 79 2.63 42.66 12.94
CA GLY A 79 2.21 41.66 13.93
C GLY A 79 0.73 41.75 14.35
N ASN A 80 -0.11 42.57 13.70
CA ASN A 80 -1.52 42.61 14.00
C ASN A 80 -2.25 41.40 13.42
N LEU A 81 -3.16 40.84 14.21
CA LEU A 81 -3.96 39.70 13.76
C LEU A 81 -4.88 40.11 12.59
N ILE A 82 -4.80 39.41 11.47
CA ILE A 82 -5.64 39.61 10.29
C ILE A 82 -6.75 38.57 10.21
N GLU A 83 -6.38 37.28 10.49
CA GLU A 83 -7.31 36.16 10.33
C GLU A 83 -6.95 35.05 11.32
N THR A 84 -7.96 34.41 11.85
CA THR A 84 -7.84 33.16 12.63
C THR A 84 -8.49 32.04 11.84
N GLN A 85 -7.81 30.90 11.69
CA GLN A 85 -8.33 29.70 11.05
C GLN A 85 -8.39 28.59 12.08
N ALA A 86 -9.60 28.17 12.46
CA ALA A 86 -9.83 27.01 13.30
C ALA A 86 -9.89 25.78 12.39
N THR A 87 -8.93 24.88 12.54
CA THR A 87 -8.73 23.72 11.66
C THR A 87 -8.91 22.42 12.44
N LYS A 88 -9.64 21.48 11.87
CA LYS A 88 -9.69 20.09 12.31
C LYS A 88 -9.17 19.20 11.19
N PHE A 89 -8.41 18.20 11.57
CA PHE A 89 -7.81 17.26 10.63
C PHE A 89 -8.13 15.85 11.08
N SER A 90 -8.63 15.03 10.19
CA SER A 90 -8.86 13.61 10.44
C SER A 90 -8.60 12.79 9.21
N GLY A 91 -8.11 11.58 9.40
CA GLY A 91 -7.85 10.70 8.29
C GLY A 91 -7.38 9.32 8.73
N GLY A 92 -7.03 8.52 7.75
CA GLY A 92 -6.51 7.19 7.98
C GLY A 92 -6.27 6.43 6.70
N PHE A 93 -5.71 5.24 6.90
CA PHE A 93 -5.59 4.27 5.83
C PHE A 93 -5.92 2.86 6.33
N ASP A 94 -6.32 2.01 5.42
CA ASP A 94 -6.49 0.56 5.55
C ASP A 94 -5.83 -0.12 4.36
N ASN A 95 -5.04 -1.18 4.63
CA ASN A 95 -4.32 -1.93 3.62
C ASN A 95 -4.56 -3.44 3.81
N PRO A 96 -5.77 -3.94 3.49
CA PRO A 96 -6.02 -5.37 3.51
C PRO A 96 -5.20 -6.08 2.45
N GLU A 97 -4.51 -7.14 2.86
CA GLU A 97 -3.62 -7.92 2.01
C GLU A 97 -3.81 -9.41 2.25
N LEU A 98 -3.94 -10.15 1.17
CA LEU A 98 -3.81 -11.61 1.13
C LEU A 98 -2.47 -11.96 0.50
N SER A 99 -1.64 -12.69 1.22
CA SER A 99 -0.38 -13.20 0.71
C SER A 99 -0.27 -14.71 0.86
N THR A 100 0.37 -15.34 -0.12
CA THR A 100 0.62 -16.77 -0.12
C THR A 100 2.02 -17.08 -0.59
N ARG A 101 2.60 -18.13 -0.01
CA ARG A 101 3.85 -18.73 -0.46
C ARG A 101 3.68 -20.23 -0.53
N PHE A 102 4.02 -20.80 -1.66
CA PHE A 102 4.05 -22.24 -1.90
C PHE A 102 5.45 -22.65 -2.32
N THR A 103 5.95 -23.72 -1.72
CA THR A 103 7.17 -24.40 -2.14
C THR A 103 6.81 -25.85 -2.41
N TYR A 104 7.05 -26.31 -3.64
CA TYR A 104 6.75 -27.67 -4.03
C TYR A 104 8.02 -28.40 -4.48
N LYS A 105 8.31 -29.52 -3.83
CA LYS A 105 9.45 -30.39 -4.12
C LYS A 105 8.99 -31.54 -5.03
N PHE A 106 9.18 -31.39 -6.35
CA PHE A 106 8.82 -32.42 -7.32
C PHE A 106 9.70 -33.67 -7.17
N SER A 107 10.99 -33.46 -6.84
CA SER A 107 11.98 -34.49 -6.56
C SER A 107 13.08 -33.90 -5.69
N ASP A 108 14.11 -34.70 -5.34
CA ASP A 108 15.27 -34.20 -4.58
C ASP A 108 16.07 -33.14 -5.36
N SER A 109 15.90 -33.09 -6.67
CA SER A 109 16.64 -32.19 -7.55
C SER A 109 15.79 -31.10 -8.21
N VAL A 110 14.45 -31.13 -8.07
CA VAL A 110 13.52 -30.19 -8.70
C VAL A 110 12.64 -29.52 -7.66
N LEU A 111 12.79 -28.22 -7.52
CA LEU A 111 12.07 -27.38 -6.57
C LEU A 111 11.38 -26.22 -7.31
N ALA A 112 10.13 -25.91 -6.94
CA ALA A 112 9.45 -24.72 -7.41
C ALA A 112 8.90 -23.91 -6.24
N ASN A 113 8.95 -22.58 -6.38
CA ASN A 113 8.35 -21.63 -5.47
C ASN A 113 7.34 -20.77 -6.22
N LEU A 114 6.21 -20.47 -5.56
CA LEU A 114 5.19 -19.55 -6.04
C LEU A 114 4.79 -18.63 -4.89
N ASN A 115 4.84 -17.33 -5.14
CA ASN A 115 4.37 -16.29 -4.23
C ASN A 115 3.23 -15.53 -4.93
N LEU A 116 2.12 -15.35 -4.22
CA LEU A 116 1.00 -14.54 -4.68
C LEU A 116 0.70 -13.52 -3.61
N LYS A 117 0.45 -12.29 -4.05
CA LYS A 117 0.00 -11.19 -3.21
C LYS A 117 -1.18 -10.51 -3.91
N TYR A 118 -2.20 -10.17 -3.14
CA TYR A 118 -3.28 -9.30 -3.56
C TYR A 118 -3.61 -8.37 -2.40
N GLY A 119 -3.63 -7.08 -2.66
CA GLY A 119 -3.95 -6.05 -1.68
C GLY A 119 -4.87 -5.00 -2.26
N GLU A 120 -5.41 -4.19 -1.38
CA GLU A 120 -6.17 -2.99 -1.73
C GLU A 120 -5.79 -1.88 -0.75
N ASP A 121 -5.37 -0.73 -1.28
CA ASP A 121 -5.06 0.45 -0.47
C ASP A 121 -6.27 1.36 -0.39
N PHE A 122 -6.58 1.81 0.83
CA PHE A 122 -7.62 2.80 1.10
C PHE A 122 -7.01 3.90 1.95
N PHE A 123 -6.98 5.10 1.42
CA PHE A 123 -6.61 6.30 2.16
C PHE A 123 -7.76 7.29 2.15
N PHE A 124 -7.96 8.00 3.26
CA PHE A 124 -8.88 9.11 3.34
C PHE A 124 -8.36 10.18 4.30
N GLU A 125 -8.66 11.41 3.97
CA GLU A 125 -8.33 12.58 4.78
C GLU A 125 -9.44 13.62 4.63
N GLU A 126 -9.75 14.32 5.72
CA GLU A 126 -10.71 15.42 5.75
C GLU A 126 -10.20 16.53 6.67
N THR A 127 -10.23 17.75 6.18
CA THR A 127 -9.78 18.94 6.88
C THR A 127 -10.82 20.05 6.77
N PRO A 128 -11.85 20.08 7.63
CA PRO A 128 -12.70 21.25 7.79
C PRO A 128 -11.93 22.38 8.49
N GLU A 129 -12.08 23.59 7.95
CA GLU A 129 -11.47 24.82 8.44
C GLU A 129 -12.52 25.94 8.46
N THR A 130 -12.53 26.71 9.52
CA THR A 130 -13.29 27.96 9.60
C THR A 130 -12.32 29.14 9.74
N ALA A 131 -12.31 30.03 8.75
CA ALA A 131 -11.51 31.23 8.76
C ALA A 131 -12.37 32.45 9.13
N THR A 132 -11.98 33.18 10.16
CA THR A 132 -12.59 34.43 10.62
C THR A 132 -11.60 35.57 10.45
N SER A 133 -11.99 36.59 9.71
CA SER A 133 -11.17 37.76 9.40
C SER A 133 -11.90 39.05 9.68
N LEU A 134 -11.16 40.08 10.08
CA LEU A 134 -11.69 41.44 10.21
C LEU A 134 -11.86 42.17 8.86
N LEU A 135 -11.23 41.63 7.81
CA LEU A 135 -11.12 42.29 6.49
C LEU A 135 -11.89 41.58 5.39
N ARG A 136 -12.37 40.36 5.66
CA ARG A 136 -12.99 39.47 4.67
C ARG A 136 -14.19 38.76 5.28
N PRO A 137 -15.16 38.32 4.48
CA PRO A 137 -16.22 37.43 4.94
C PRO A 137 -15.66 36.18 5.60
N ARG A 138 -16.38 35.66 6.56
CA ARG A 138 -16.07 34.34 7.13
C ARG A 138 -16.12 33.30 6.02
N ARG A 139 -15.14 32.42 6.03
CA ARG A 139 -14.99 31.32 5.07
C ARG A 139 -14.99 29.99 5.82
N ASP A 140 -15.84 29.09 5.39
CA ASP A 140 -15.76 27.69 5.78
C ASP A 140 -15.18 26.91 4.60
N ARG A 141 -14.03 26.24 4.82
CA ARG A 141 -13.34 25.42 3.85
C ARG A 141 -13.47 23.96 4.24
N LEU A 142 -13.79 23.12 3.25
CA LEU A 142 -13.66 21.67 3.36
C LEU A 142 -12.63 21.21 2.35
N ALA A 143 -11.53 20.64 2.84
CA ALA A 143 -10.57 19.91 2.03
C ALA A 143 -10.69 18.42 2.35
N ASP A 144 -10.84 17.59 1.33
CA ASP A 144 -10.83 16.14 1.47
C ASP A 144 -9.97 15.48 0.39
N ALA A 145 -9.37 14.35 0.75
CA ALA A 145 -8.62 13.52 -0.16
C ALA A 145 -8.93 12.04 0.07
N ARG A 146 -8.95 11.29 -1.00
CA ARG A 146 -9.16 9.85 -1.00
C ARG A 146 -8.25 9.19 -2.01
N GLU A 147 -7.74 8.03 -1.66
CA GLU A 147 -7.02 7.15 -2.56
C GLU A 147 -7.53 5.73 -2.39
N ARG A 148 -7.64 5.04 -3.50
CA ARG A 148 -8.03 3.65 -3.52
C ARG A 148 -7.37 2.96 -4.69
N GLY A 149 -6.84 1.75 -4.45
CA GLY A 149 -6.31 0.96 -5.54
C GLY A 149 -5.99 -0.47 -5.18
N PRO A 150 -6.31 -1.40 -6.09
CA PRO A 150 -5.87 -2.77 -6.01
C PRO A 150 -4.43 -2.91 -6.47
N GLU A 151 -3.69 -3.78 -5.79
CA GLU A 151 -2.39 -4.27 -6.22
C GLU A 151 -2.35 -5.79 -6.23
N TYR A 152 -1.57 -6.36 -7.14
CA TYR A 152 -1.22 -7.77 -7.07
C TYR A 152 0.21 -8.03 -7.50
N GLU A 153 0.77 -9.10 -6.96
CA GLU A 153 2.07 -9.62 -7.36
C GLU A 153 1.99 -11.14 -7.51
N ILE A 154 2.55 -11.63 -8.59
CA ILE A 154 2.72 -13.05 -8.87
C ILE A 154 4.19 -13.26 -9.16
N GLY A 155 4.90 -13.93 -8.24
CA GLY A 155 6.30 -14.24 -8.39
C GLY A 155 6.55 -15.73 -8.21
N GLY A 156 7.51 -16.27 -8.94
CA GLY A 156 7.87 -17.66 -8.77
C GLY A 156 9.17 -18.03 -9.40
N ASP A 157 9.68 -19.15 -8.99
CA ASP A 157 10.88 -19.75 -9.59
C ASP A 157 10.78 -21.27 -9.61
N ILE A 158 11.50 -21.87 -10.55
CA ILE A 158 11.72 -23.30 -10.63
C ILE A 158 13.21 -23.58 -10.86
N GLU A 159 13.76 -24.51 -10.08
CA GLU A 159 15.12 -24.96 -10.20
C GLU A 159 15.15 -26.45 -10.51
N PHE A 160 15.93 -26.82 -11.53
CA PHE A 160 16.03 -28.21 -12.01
C PHE A 160 17.40 -28.49 -12.61
N PRO A 161 17.85 -29.77 -12.64
CA PRO A 161 19.07 -30.16 -13.33
C PRO A 161 18.90 -30.05 -14.85
N LEU A 162 19.92 -29.49 -15.51
CA LEU A 162 19.99 -29.38 -16.97
C LEU A 162 21.39 -29.73 -17.43
N GLY A 163 21.56 -30.89 -18.08
CA GLY A 163 22.87 -31.39 -18.50
C GLY A 163 23.85 -31.50 -17.33
N PRO A 164 25.08 -30.94 -17.41
CA PRO A 164 26.06 -30.99 -16.33
C PRO A 164 25.81 -29.98 -15.20
N GLY A 165 24.78 -29.15 -15.29
CA GLY A 165 24.52 -28.05 -14.36
C GLY A 165 23.11 -28.02 -13.84
N ARG A 166 22.75 -26.86 -13.29
CA ARG A 166 21.43 -26.54 -12.78
C ARG A 166 20.90 -25.27 -13.43
N MET A 167 19.63 -25.29 -13.81
CA MET A 167 18.91 -24.16 -14.35
C MET A 167 17.92 -23.66 -13.29
N LYS A 168 17.88 -22.34 -13.10
CA LYS A 168 16.84 -21.65 -12.38
C LYS A 168 16.14 -20.67 -13.31
N LEU A 169 14.81 -20.76 -13.37
CA LEU A 169 13.96 -19.81 -14.08
C LEU A 169 13.16 -19.04 -13.05
N ILE A 170 13.11 -17.71 -13.20
CA ILE A 170 12.43 -16.80 -12.28
C ILE A 170 11.48 -15.93 -13.10
N GLY A 171 10.28 -15.74 -12.60
CA GLY A 171 9.28 -14.84 -13.17
C GLY A 171 8.63 -13.98 -12.10
N LEU A 172 8.37 -12.72 -12.44
CA LEU A 172 7.62 -11.78 -11.63
C LEU A 172 6.65 -11.01 -12.52
N GLU A 173 5.42 -10.85 -12.05
CA GLU A 173 4.47 -9.87 -12.55
C GLU A 173 3.90 -9.10 -11.36
N ARG A 174 3.96 -7.77 -11.42
CA ARG A 174 3.36 -6.85 -10.47
C ARG A 174 2.45 -5.88 -11.22
N TYR A 175 1.31 -5.60 -10.62
CA TYR A 175 0.39 -4.58 -11.10
C TYR A 175 -0.18 -3.81 -9.92
N GLU A 176 -0.31 -2.50 -10.10
CA GLU A 176 -0.87 -1.57 -9.12
C GLU A 176 -1.72 -0.54 -9.87
N ARG A 177 -2.85 -0.19 -9.29
CA ARG A 177 -3.72 0.88 -9.80
C ARG A 177 -4.14 1.76 -8.65
N ASP A 178 -3.77 3.04 -8.71
CA ASP A 178 -4.16 4.05 -7.72
C ASP A 178 -5.14 5.01 -8.33
N GLU A 179 -6.24 5.25 -7.64
CA GLU A 179 -7.22 6.27 -7.95
C GLU A 179 -7.23 7.28 -6.81
N PHE A 180 -6.63 8.42 -7.07
CA PHE A 180 -6.57 9.53 -6.13
C PHE A 180 -7.56 10.62 -6.53
N GLU A 181 -8.31 11.13 -5.55
CA GLU A 181 -9.15 12.32 -5.67
C GLU A 181 -8.90 13.24 -4.48
N SER A 182 -8.78 14.53 -4.76
CA SER A 182 -8.72 15.58 -3.75
C SER A 182 -9.67 16.71 -4.13
N ARG A 183 -10.42 17.21 -3.15
CA ARG A 183 -11.35 18.33 -3.31
C ARG A 183 -11.09 19.41 -2.27
N VAL A 184 -11.26 20.66 -2.69
CA VAL A 184 -11.28 21.81 -1.79
C VAL A 184 -12.48 22.66 -2.17
N ILE A 185 -13.33 22.96 -1.18
CA ILE A 185 -14.52 23.81 -1.37
C ILE A 185 -14.49 24.90 -0.30
N ASP A 186 -14.56 26.15 -0.72
CA ASP A 186 -14.72 27.32 0.12
C ASP A 186 -16.17 27.82 0.01
N SER A 187 -16.83 27.99 1.15
CA SER A 187 -18.15 28.60 1.29
C SER A 187 -18.03 29.88 2.11
N PHE A 188 -18.88 30.88 1.84
CA PHE A 188 -18.81 32.20 2.44
C PHE A 188 -20.13 32.57 3.11
N ASP A 189 -20.07 33.33 4.21
CA ASP A 189 -21.24 33.76 4.97
C ASP A 189 -21.93 35.02 4.41
N ASP A 190 -21.30 35.71 3.46
CA ASP A 190 -21.83 36.91 2.79
C ASP A 190 -22.75 36.59 1.60
N GLY A 191 -23.05 35.33 1.34
CA GLY A 191 -23.86 34.88 0.20
C GLY A 191 -23.10 34.80 -1.12
N SER A 192 -21.79 35.00 -1.12
CA SER A 192 -20.95 34.75 -2.31
C SER A 192 -21.02 33.29 -2.73
N LEU A 193 -20.94 33.04 -4.04
CA LEU A 193 -20.96 31.68 -4.56
C LEU A 193 -19.76 30.88 -4.05
N PRO A 194 -19.96 29.59 -3.73
CA PRO A 194 -18.88 28.71 -3.35
C PRO A 194 -17.81 28.63 -4.43
N ARG A 195 -16.56 28.42 -4.02
CA ARG A 195 -15.42 28.21 -4.92
C ARG A 195 -14.75 26.88 -4.56
N GLY A 196 -14.25 26.19 -5.56
CA GLY A 196 -13.58 24.93 -5.28
C GLY A 196 -12.85 24.38 -6.48
N ASN A 197 -12.02 23.40 -6.16
CA ASN A 197 -11.31 22.61 -7.15
C ASN A 197 -11.38 21.13 -6.77
N ARG A 198 -11.44 20.27 -7.78
CA ARG A 198 -11.27 18.83 -7.66
C ARG A 198 -10.10 18.41 -8.54
N PHE A 199 -9.16 17.72 -7.94
CA PHE A 199 -8.07 17.06 -8.66
C PHE A 199 -8.31 15.56 -8.64
N THR A 200 -8.15 14.90 -9.78
CA THR A 200 -8.21 13.46 -9.90
C THR A 200 -6.94 12.93 -10.57
N GLN A 201 -6.45 11.80 -10.13
CA GLN A 201 -5.34 11.11 -10.76
C GLN A 201 -5.56 9.61 -10.74
N THR A 202 -5.33 8.96 -11.86
CA THR A 202 -5.26 7.51 -11.94
C THR A 202 -3.89 7.12 -12.43
N ASN A 203 -3.20 6.29 -11.65
CA ASN A 203 -1.94 5.65 -12.02
C ASN A 203 -2.22 4.17 -12.29
N ARG A 204 -1.55 3.60 -13.29
CA ARG A 204 -1.48 2.16 -13.52
C ARG A 204 -0.03 1.81 -13.75
N ILE A 205 0.51 1.04 -12.83
CA ILE A 205 1.91 0.63 -12.82
C ILE A 205 1.95 -0.88 -13.06
N GLY A 206 2.76 -1.31 -14.00
CA GLY A 206 2.97 -2.73 -14.30
C GLY A 206 4.44 -3.03 -14.42
N GLU A 207 4.86 -4.15 -13.87
CA GLU A 207 6.22 -4.66 -13.99
C GLU A 207 6.19 -6.14 -14.30
N ARG A 208 7.01 -6.58 -15.27
CA ARG A 208 7.23 -7.97 -15.61
C ARG A 208 8.71 -8.25 -15.72
N ILE A 209 9.17 -9.25 -15.01
CA ILE A 209 10.58 -9.67 -15.02
C ILE A 209 10.64 -11.15 -15.35
N GLY A 210 11.50 -11.49 -16.28
CA GLY A 210 11.90 -12.86 -16.56
C GLY A 210 13.39 -12.99 -16.45
N ARG A 211 13.89 -13.96 -15.66
CA ARG A 211 15.30 -14.20 -15.45
C ARG A 211 15.61 -15.68 -15.52
N PHE A 212 16.75 -16.02 -16.06
CA PHE A 212 17.32 -17.36 -15.96
C PHE A 212 18.71 -17.31 -15.37
N GLU A 213 19.09 -18.39 -14.70
CA GLU A 213 20.42 -18.62 -14.16
C GLU A 213 20.80 -20.07 -14.45
N TYR A 214 21.96 -20.28 -15.05
CA TYR A 214 22.50 -21.59 -15.29
C TYR A 214 23.88 -21.71 -14.67
N GLY A 215 24.02 -22.60 -13.70
CA GLY A 215 25.27 -22.87 -13.00
C GLY A 215 25.81 -24.25 -13.35
N TRP A 216 27.10 -24.36 -13.63
CA TRP A 216 27.78 -25.65 -13.89
C TRP A 216 29.21 -25.63 -13.40
N ARG A 217 29.80 -26.80 -13.22
CA ARG A 217 31.21 -26.95 -12.86
C ARG A 217 32.00 -27.51 -14.03
N MET A 218 33.10 -26.85 -14.38
CA MET A 218 33.97 -27.27 -15.46
C MET A 218 35.41 -26.79 -15.18
N PHE A 219 36.42 -27.65 -15.44
CA PHE A 219 37.85 -27.36 -15.23
C PHE A 219 38.18 -26.91 -13.79
N ALA A 220 37.59 -27.57 -12.77
CA ALA A 220 37.72 -27.26 -11.35
C ALA A 220 37.25 -25.84 -10.93
N ALA A 221 36.51 -25.15 -11.79
CA ALA A 221 35.89 -23.87 -11.53
C ALA A 221 34.35 -23.98 -11.59
N ASP A 222 33.65 -23.17 -10.80
CA ASP A 222 32.21 -23.00 -10.86
C ASP A 222 31.90 -21.83 -11.82
N TRP A 223 31.02 -22.09 -12.77
CA TRP A 223 30.60 -21.15 -13.79
C TRP A 223 29.13 -20.83 -13.62
N GLN A 224 28.76 -19.58 -13.90
CA GLN A 224 27.36 -19.16 -13.93
C GLN A 224 27.09 -18.28 -15.16
N LEU A 225 26.02 -18.57 -15.86
CA LEU A 225 25.43 -17.73 -16.90
C LEU A 225 24.07 -17.27 -16.43
N ALA A 226 23.79 -15.99 -16.52
CA ALA A 226 22.47 -15.43 -16.17
C ALA A 226 22.04 -14.43 -17.24
N GLY A 227 20.72 -14.33 -17.44
CA GLY A 227 20.12 -13.31 -18.28
C GLY A 227 18.78 -12.87 -17.70
N GLU A 228 18.47 -11.60 -17.86
CA GLU A 228 17.26 -10.98 -17.35
C GLU A 228 16.64 -10.08 -18.40
N ALA A 229 15.33 -10.07 -18.47
CA ALA A 229 14.54 -9.11 -19.21
C ALA A 229 13.46 -8.53 -18.31
N ALA A 230 13.34 -7.21 -18.29
CA ALA A 230 12.34 -6.49 -17.53
C ALA A 230 11.52 -5.58 -18.44
N PHE A 231 10.21 -5.54 -18.20
CA PHE A 231 9.28 -4.64 -18.87
C PHE A 231 8.48 -3.87 -17.82
N ASN A 232 8.58 -2.53 -17.87
CA ASN A 232 7.88 -1.63 -16.97
C ASN A 232 6.89 -0.78 -17.76
N ARG A 233 5.72 -0.57 -17.19
CA ARG A 233 4.67 0.28 -17.75
C ARG A 233 4.15 1.24 -16.69
N LEU A 234 4.02 2.52 -17.07
CA LEU A 234 3.36 3.54 -16.29
C LEU A 234 2.37 4.27 -17.18
N ASP A 235 1.09 4.14 -16.87
CA ASP A 235 0.04 4.97 -17.45
C ASP A 235 -0.49 5.91 -16.36
N ARG A 236 -0.50 7.21 -16.63
CA ARG A 236 -1.02 8.23 -15.73
C ARG A 236 -2.01 9.12 -16.46
N ALA A 237 -3.16 9.30 -15.84
CA ALA A 237 -4.14 10.30 -16.25
C ALA A 237 -4.49 11.17 -15.06
N SER A 238 -4.58 12.49 -15.28
CA SER A 238 -4.98 13.44 -14.23
C SER A 238 -5.90 14.50 -14.79
N GLY A 239 -6.80 15.00 -13.96
CA GLY A 239 -7.74 16.06 -14.27
C GLY A 239 -7.82 17.09 -13.15
N LEU A 240 -8.03 18.36 -13.53
CA LEU A 240 -8.30 19.44 -12.61
C LEU A 240 -9.61 20.10 -13.02
N PHE A 241 -10.56 20.16 -12.10
CA PHE A 241 -11.90 20.66 -12.31
C PHE A 241 -12.15 21.83 -11.38
N ARG A 242 -12.91 22.82 -11.83
CA ARG A 242 -13.43 23.91 -11.00
C ARG A 242 -14.87 23.64 -10.63
N LEU A 243 -15.23 24.06 -9.44
CA LEU A 243 -16.62 24.11 -9.02
C LEU A 243 -17.40 25.10 -9.89
N SER A 244 -18.50 24.65 -10.50
CA SER A 244 -19.41 25.52 -11.26
C SER A 244 -20.27 26.36 -10.31
N PRO A 245 -20.93 27.45 -10.80
CA PRO A 245 -21.89 28.18 -9.99
C PRO A 245 -23.05 27.36 -9.48
N GLU A 246 -23.39 26.28 -10.16
CA GLU A 246 -24.44 25.32 -9.80
C GLU A 246 -24.01 24.31 -8.72
N GLY A 247 -22.72 24.32 -8.34
CA GLY A 247 -22.16 23.43 -7.32
C GLY A 247 -21.65 22.07 -7.85
N GLU A 248 -21.39 21.96 -9.15
CA GLU A 248 -20.89 20.75 -9.80
C GLU A 248 -19.41 20.89 -10.20
N PHE A 249 -18.70 19.73 -10.24
CA PHE A 249 -17.32 19.62 -10.73
C PHE A 249 -17.25 19.00 -12.12
#